data_a8edeb1fa589f1700d9543fe8049fdb1
#
_entry.id   a8edeb1fa589f1700d9543fe8049fdb1
#
_cell.length_a   1.000
_cell.length_b   1.000
_cell.length_c   1.000
_cell.angle_alpha   90.00
_cell.angle_beta   90.00
_cell.angle_gamma   90.00
#
_symmetry.space_group_name_H-M   'P 1'
#
loop_
_entity.id
_entity.type
_entity.pdbx_description
1 polymer ?
#
loop_
_entity_poly.entity_id
_entity_poly.type
_entity_poly.pdbx_seq_one_letter_code
_entity_poly.pdbx_strand_id
1 'polypeptide(L)'
;MSDTTGTESLTPKNRRTKNPVLSNRALILIFRFRTLIVLLFLTIIFGYISPVYLTTENLIIMSKHVAINAIIAVGMTFVILTGGIDLSVGSIVGLTAMISGGLIAEGLVLKFAGVAVFFQAFVVILIGLLLGAFVGYFNGILITKLNVTPFIATLGTLYMARGFAQIRSNGNTFPNLSGNPVLNNTGFEILGGGRLLGVPIPIWIMMAFFLLAVYVASKTPFGRHTYAIGGNDRAAQLSGIPVNRVKIFVYIISGFCAAMAGLIIASELQAAHPATGTSYELNAIAAVVLGGTSLAGGRGSIAGSILGAFVIGFLSDGLVILGVSSFWQTVIKGAVIVVAVILDELQQRLQRRQALQMMEEGMRKEVIA
;
A
#
# COMPACT_ATOMS: atom_id res chain seq x y z
N MET A 1 29.85 -72.25 45.65
CA MET A 1 30.34 -70.87 45.65
C MET A 1 29.51 -70.09 44.68
N SER A 2 28.69 -69.34 45.26
CA SER A 2 27.66 -68.44 44.80
C SER A 2 28.24 -67.29 44.00
N ASP A 3 27.63 -66.95 42.89
CA ASP A 3 27.73 -65.63 42.32
C ASP A 3 26.36 -65.14 41.88
N THR A 4 25.91 -64.14 42.58
CA THR A 4 24.65 -63.44 42.41
C THR A 4 24.85 -62.26 41.44
N THR A 5 24.34 -62.39 40.25
CA THR A 5 24.26 -61.25 39.31
C THR A 5 22.98 -60.47 39.57
N GLY A 6 23.13 -59.27 40.09
CA GLY A 6 22.05 -58.32 40.27
C GLY A 6 21.55 -57.74 38.94
N THR A 7 20.30 -57.96 38.64
CA THR A 7 19.59 -57.29 37.56
C THR A 7 19.11 -55.92 38.04
N GLU A 8 19.80 -54.84 37.65
CA GLU A 8 19.32 -53.47 37.79
C GLU A 8 18.14 -53.23 36.83
N SER A 9 16.97 -53.01 37.39
CA SER A 9 15.77 -52.59 36.68
C SER A 9 15.90 -51.16 36.18
N LEU A 10 16.15 -50.95 34.91
CA LEU A 10 16.10 -49.70 34.25
C LEU A 10 14.63 -49.21 34.11
N THR A 11 14.16 -48.45 35.09
CA THR A 11 12.91 -47.69 34.96
C THR A 11 13.08 -46.57 33.91
N PRO A 12 12.21 -46.44 32.91
CA PRO A 12 12.30 -45.41 31.94
C PRO A 12 11.95 -44.06 32.60
N LYS A 13 12.93 -43.14 32.69
CA LYS A 13 12.72 -41.76 33.10
C LYS A 13 11.68 -41.13 32.17
N ASN A 14 10.50 -40.90 32.70
CA ASN A 14 9.39 -40.21 32.07
C ASN A 14 9.80 -38.76 31.77
N ARG A 15 10.44 -38.52 30.62
CA ARG A 15 10.66 -37.18 30.06
C ARG A 15 9.29 -36.64 29.70
N ARG A 16 8.69 -35.84 30.55
CA ARG A 16 7.58 -34.95 30.23
C ARG A 16 7.99 -34.12 29.03
N THR A 17 7.62 -34.57 27.83
CA THR A 17 7.69 -33.77 26.60
C THR A 17 6.74 -32.60 26.81
N LYS A 18 7.30 -31.40 27.06
CA LYS A 18 6.54 -30.15 27.01
C LYS A 18 5.84 -30.14 25.65
N ASN A 19 4.51 -30.14 25.63
CA ASN A 19 3.70 -30.14 24.44
C ASN A 19 4.09 -28.94 23.53
N PRO A 20 4.76 -29.15 22.39
CA PRO A 20 5.19 -28.05 21.50
C PRO A 20 4.01 -27.37 20.81
N VAL A 21 2.81 -27.97 20.84
CA VAL A 21 1.61 -27.50 20.15
C VAL A 21 1.02 -26.22 20.77
N LEU A 22 1.14 -26.01 22.08
CA LEU A 22 0.64 -24.80 22.76
C LEU A 22 1.54 -23.59 22.50
N SER A 23 2.85 -23.80 22.39
CA SER A 23 3.82 -22.74 22.02
C SER A 23 3.60 -22.23 20.58
N ASN A 24 3.19 -23.11 19.67
CA ASN A 24 2.97 -22.73 18.26
C ASN A 24 1.70 -21.87 18.03
N ARG A 25 0.63 -22.06 18.82
CA ARG A 25 -0.59 -21.25 18.68
C ARG A 25 -0.39 -19.80 19.09
N ALA A 26 0.32 -19.54 20.20
CA ALA A 26 0.64 -18.19 20.64
C ALA A 26 1.54 -17.47 19.62
N LEU A 27 2.56 -18.14 19.11
CA LEU A 27 3.43 -17.59 18.05
C LEU A 27 2.64 -17.25 16.77
N ILE A 28 1.76 -18.13 16.33
CA ILE A 28 0.90 -17.88 15.13
C ILE A 28 0.00 -16.66 15.36
N LEU A 29 -0.57 -16.50 16.55
CA LEU A 29 -1.40 -15.34 16.90
C LEU A 29 -0.57 -14.04 16.92
N ILE A 30 0.62 -14.03 17.51
CA ILE A 30 1.52 -12.87 17.52
C ILE A 30 1.88 -12.47 16.08
N PHE A 31 2.25 -13.44 15.23
CA PHE A 31 2.55 -13.15 13.82
C PHE A 31 1.33 -12.66 13.04
N ARG A 32 0.14 -13.14 13.35
CA ARG A 32 -1.11 -12.69 12.70
C ARG A 32 -1.46 -11.25 13.04
N PHE A 33 -1.20 -10.83 14.29
CA PHE A 33 -1.53 -9.49 14.78
C PHE A 33 -0.31 -8.56 14.87
N ARG A 34 0.84 -8.95 14.29
CA ARG A 34 2.10 -8.19 14.40
C ARG A 34 1.97 -6.71 14.06
N THR A 35 1.26 -6.39 12.95
CA THR A 35 1.07 -5.01 12.48
C THR A 35 0.24 -4.20 13.47
N LEU A 36 -0.81 -4.80 14.04
CA LEU A 36 -1.61 -4.17 15.09
C LEU A 36 -0.80 -3.95 16.36
N ILE A 37 0.02 -4.92 16.75
CA ILE A 37 0.91 -4.80 17.92
C ILE A 37 1.90 -3.65 17.73
N VAL A 38 2.52 -3.55 16.54
CA VAL A 38 3.43 -2.45 16.21
C VAL A 38 2.71 -1.11 16.23
N LEU A 39 1.50 -1.03 15.67
CA LEU A 39 0.69 0.18 15.68
C LEU A 39 0.37 0.62 17.12
N LEU A 40 -0.11 -0.30 17.96
CA LEU A 40 -0.41 0.00 19.37
C LEU A 40 0.84 0.41 20.13
N PHE A 41 1.97 -0.27 19.91
CA PHE A 41 3.26 0.07 20.55
C PHE A 41 3.70 1.49 20.18
N LEU A 42 3.67 1.87 18.90
CA LEU A 42 3.98 3.23 18.46
C LEU A 42 3.02 4.26 19.07
N THR A 43 1.72 3.95 19.06
CA THR A 43 0.69 4.84 19.61
C THR A 43 0.90 5.09 21.11
N ILE A 44 1.25 4.05 21.88
CA ILE A 44 1.52 4.15 23.32
C ILE A 44 2.81 4.96 23.55
N ILE A 45 3.89 4.67 22.81
CA ILE A 45 5.18 5.37 23.01
C ILE A 45 5.02 6.87 22.70
N PHE A 46 4.48 7.22 21.52
CA PHE A 46 4.31 8.62 21.17
C PHE A 46 3.30 9.34 22.07
N GLY A 47 2.23 8.64 22.49
CA GLY A 47 1.26 9.17 23.45
C GLY A 47 1.84 9.43 24.84
N TYR A 48 2.82 8.62 25.26
CA TYR A 48 3.56 8.84 26.52
C TYR A 48 4.54 10.01 26.43
N ILE A 49 5.24 10.15 25.28
CA ILE A 49 6.25 11.19 25.08
C ILE A 49 5.61 12.57 24.83
N SER A 50 4.47 12.62 24.11
CA SER A 50 3.82 13.88 23.76
C SER A 50 2.34 13.87 24.13
N PRO A 51 1.89 14.79 25.01
CA PRO A 51 0.48 14.89 25.41
C PRO A 51 -0.43 15.30 24.26
N VAL A 52 0.11 15.93 23.20
CA VAL A 52 -0.65 16.37 22.02
C VAL A 52 -0.96 15.20 21.08
N TYR A 53 -0.14 14.13 21.13
CA TYR A 53 -0.22 13.04 20.16
C TYR A 53 -1.59 12.35 20.14
N LEU A 54 -2.22 12.10 21.29
CA LEU A 54 -3.52 11.42 21.43
C LEU A 54 -4.71 12.37 21.50
N THR A 55 -4.53 13.67 21.27
CA THR A 55 -5.67 14.59 21.18
C THR A 55 -6.56 14.25 19.99
N THR A 56 -7.86 14.46 20.13
CA THR A 56 -8.85 14.18 19.06
C THR A 56 -8.50 14.92 17.77
N GLU A 57 -8.09 16.17 17.88
CA GLU A 57 -7.70 16.98 16.72
C GLU A 57 -6.51 16.37 15.98
N ASN A 58 -5.47 15.97 16.72
CA ASN A 58 -4.28 15.38 16.13
C ASN A 58 -4.59 14.01 15.51
N LEU A 59 -5.40 13.16 16.17
CA LEU A 59 -5.82 11.87 15.62
C LEU A 59 -6.60 12.03 14.30
N ILE A 60 -7.42 13.08 14.16
CA ILE A 60 -8.12 13.40 12.92
C ILE A 60 -7.13 13.81 11.83
N ILE A 61 -6.16 14.67 12.15
CA ILE A 61 -5.10 15.11 11.20
C ILE A 61 -4.25 13.93 10.76
N MET A 62 -3.78 13.12 11.70
CA MET A 62 -3.02 11.90 11.41
C MET A 62 -3.79 10.94 10.50
N SER A 63 -5.07 10.69 10.82
CA SER A 63 -5.93 9.83 10.01
C SER A 63 -6.15 10.37 8.60
N LYS A 64 -6.18 11.69 8.41
CA LYS A 64 -6.25 12.34 7.11
C LYS A 64 -4.98 12.12 6.29
N HIS A 65 -3.78 12.28 6.90
CA HIS A 65 -2.50 11.98 6.24
C HIS A 65 -2.36 10.50 5.91
N VAL A 66 -2.79 9.63 6.83
CA VAL A 66 -2.84 8.19 6.60
C VAL A 66 -3.75 7.84 5.43
N ALA A 67 -4.90 8.51 5.29
CA ALA A 67 -5.88 8.21 4.24
C ALA A 67 -5.25 8.28 2.84
N ILE A 68 -4.39 9.26 2.59
CA ILE A 68 -3.70 9.43 1.30
C ILE A 68 -2.79 8.22 1.01
N ASN A 69 -1.93 7.87 1.95
CA ASN A 69 -1.03 6.71 1.81
C ASN A 69 -1.81 5.39 1.74
N ALA A 70 -2.90 5.26 2.48
CA ALA A 70 -3.76 4.08 2.50
C ALA A 70 -4.46 3.85 1.16
N ILE A 71 -4.94 4.91 0.48
CA ILE A 71 -5.54 4.80 -0.85
C ILE A 71 -4.51 4.26 -1.85
N ILE A 72 -3.27 4.76 -1.84
CA ILE A 72 -2.19 4.25 -2.70
C ILE A 72 -1.86 2.81 -2.34
N ALA A 73 -1.76 2.48 -1.04
CA ALA A 73 -1.49 1.13 -0.55
C ALA A 73 -2.56 0.12 -0.96
N VAL A 74 -3.84 0.52 -1.06
CA VAL A 74 -4.90 -0.32 -1.62
C VAL A 74 -4.58 -0.75 -3.05
N GLY A 75 -4.26 0.20 -3.94
CA GLY A 75 -3.86 -0.09 -5.32
C GLY A 75 -2.62 -0.97 -5.39
N MET A 76 -1.57 -0.59 -4.64
CA MET A 76 -0.32 -1.31 -4.54
C MET A 76 -0.50 -2.75 -4.03
N THR A 77 -1.48 -3.00 -3.16
CA THR A 77 -1.76 -4.35 -2.65
C THR A 77 -2.15 -5.29 -3.77
N PHE A 78 -3.03 -4.88 -4.70
CA PHE A 78 -3.39 -5.71 -5.85
C PHE A 78 -2.18 -5.99 -6.75
N VAL A 79 -1.30 -5.00 -6.96
CA VAL A 79 -0.07 -5.16 -7.74
C VAL A 79 0.85 -6.19 -7.08
N ILE A 80 1.15 -6.03 -5.79
CA ILE A 80 2.03 -6.95 -5.04
C ILE A 80 1.41 -8.35 -4.94
N LEU A 81 0.09 -8.47 -4.78
CA LEU A 81 -0.58 -9.77 -4.79
C LEU A 81 -0.37 -10.53 -6.11
N THR A 82 -0.17 -9.87 -7.25
CA THR A 82 0.19 -10.53 -8.52
C THR A 82 1.70 -10.76 -8.70
N GLY A 83 2.52 -10.47 -7.70
CA GLY A 83 3.99 -10.56 -7.77
C GLY A 83 4.64 -9.41 -8.52
N GLY A 84 3.90 -8.31 -8.79
CA GLY A 84 4.42 -7.09 -9.39
C GLY A 84 4.82 -6.04 -8.38
N ILE A 85 5.50 -4.98 -8.85
CA ILE A 85 5.78 -3.75 -8.10
C ILE A 85 5.47 -2.57 -9.02
N ASP A 86 4.80 -1.55 -8.49
CA ASP A 86 4.49 -0.33 -9.24
C ASP A 86 5.23 0.87 -8.61
N LEU A 87 6.36 1.23 -9.20
CA LEU A 87 7.14 2.39 -8.77
C LEU A 87 6.58 3.71 -9.30
N SER A 88 5.66 3.67 -10.26
CA SER A 88 5.15 4.88 -10.89
C SER A 88 4.11 5.63 -10.06
N VAL A 89 3.54 5.00 -9.00
CA VAL A 89 2.42 5.58 -8.23
C VAL A 89 2.73 6.98 -7.69
N GLY A 90 3.94 7.22 -7.16
CA GLY A 90 4.32 8.53 -6.63
C GLY A 90 4.43 9.62 -7.72
N SER A 91 4.88 9.27 -8.92
CA SER A 91 4.92 10.20 -10.05
C SER A 91 3.55 10.40 -10.69
N ILE A 92 2.65 9.39 -10.65
CA ILE A 92 1.25 9.54 -11.05
C ILE A 92 0.53 10.53 -10.12
N VAL A 93 0.77 10.46 -8.80
CA VAL A 93 0.31 11.47 -7.82
C VAL A 93 0.72 12.88 -8.27
N GLY A 94 2.00 13.10 -8.58
CA GLY A 94 2.50 14.40 -9.04
C GLY A 94 1.90 14.83 -10.38
N LEU A 95 1.84 13.93 -11.36
CA LEU A 95 1.30 14.22 -12.69
C LEU A 95 -0.18 14.60 -12.63
N THR A 96 -0.99 13.84 -11.91
CA THR A 96 -2.43 14.12 -11.78
C THR A 96 -2.69 15.41 -11.01
N ALA A 97 -1.91 15.71 -9.96
CA ALA A 97 -1.95 16.99 -9.27
C ALA A 97 -1.65 18.14 -10.24
N MET A 98 -0.58 18.04 -11.05
CA MET A 98 -0.16 19.09 -11.98
C MET A 98 -1.14 19.31 -13.15
N ILE A 99 -1.67 18.24 -13.72
CA ILE A 99 -2.66 18.36 -14.80
C ILE A 99 -3.94 18.99 -14.25
N SER A 100 -4.45 18.50 -13.13
CA SER A 100 -5.67 19.03 -12.52
C SER A 100 -5.48 20.46 -12.01
N GLY A 101 -4.35 20.75 -11.36
CA GLY A 101 -4.02 22.10 -10.93
C GLY A 101 -3.93 23.10 -12.10
N GLY A 102 -3.30 22.69 -13.20
CA GLY A 102 -3.23 23.51 -14.40
C GLY A 102 -4.59 23.74 -15.07
N LEU A 103 -5.50 22.75 -15.04
CA LEU A 103 -6.86 22.89 -15.55
C LEU A 103 -7.72 23.84 -14.70
N ILE A 104 -7.50 23.88 -13.39
CA ILE A 104 -8.18 24.81 -12.48
C ILE A 104 -7.59 26.23 -12.63
N ALA A 105 -6.24 26.37 -12.62
CA ALA A 105 -5.55 27.67 -12.58
C ALA A 105 -5.57 28.37 -13.95
N GLU A 106 -5.28 27.67 -15.03
CA GLU A 106 -5.08 28.22 -16.38
C GLU A 106 -6.16 27.78 -17.39
N GLY A 107 -6.90 26.73 -17.07
CA GLY A 107 -7.76 26.04 -18.02
C GLY A 107 -6.99 25.26 -19.08
N LEU A 108 -7.71 24.78 -20.10
CA LEU A 108 -7.15 24.18 -21.31
C LEU A 108 -6.88 25.29 -22.34
N VAL A 109 -5.62 25.72 -22.46
CA VAL A 109 -5.21 26.76 -23.38
C VAL A 109 -5.11 26.22 -24.79
N LEU A 110 -6.03 26.64 -25.67
CA LEU A 110 -6.05 26.32 -27.10
C LEU A 110 -5.33 27.44 -27.86
N LYS A 111 -3.98 27.34 -27.95
CA LYS A 111 -3.13 28.40 -28.57
C LYS A 111 -3.55 28.76 -29.98
N PHE A 112 -4.04 27.81 -30.78
CA PHE A 112 -4.49 28.04 -32.16
C PHE A 112 -5.77 28.89 -32.26
N ALA A 113 -6.59 28.89 -31.20
CA ALA A 113 -7.84 29.63 -31.12
C ALA A 113 -7.75 30.85 -30.20
N GLY A 114 -6.65 31.05 -29.49
CA GLY A 114 -6.46 32.16 -28.55
C GLY A 114 -7.42 32.13 -27.35
N VAL A 115 -7.98 30.97 -27.00
CA VAL A 115 -8.97 30.82 -25.95
C VAL A 115 -8.49 29.84 -24.87
N ALA A 116 -8.92 30.04 -23.63
CA ALA A 116 -8.75 29.09 -22.54
C ALA A 116 -10.15 28.54 -22.14
N VAL A 117 -10.27 27.22 -22.09
CA VAL A 117 -11.50 26.52 -21.68
C VAL A 117 -11.34 26.08 -20.23
N PHE A 118 -12.21 26.57 -19.36
CA PHE A 118 -12.26 26.16 -17.95
C PHE A 118 -13.33 25.08 -17.75
N PHE A 119 -13.03 24.15 -16.83
CA PHE A 119 -13.90 23.04 -16.52
C PHE A 119 -14.34 23.13 -15.05
N GLN A 120 -15.55 22.66 -14.77
CA GLN A 120 -16.02 22.48 -13.41
C GLN A 120 -15.09 21.55 -12.64
N ALA A 121 -14.93 21.75 -11.32
CA ALA A 121 -14.05 20.95 -10.48
C ALA A 121 -14.31 19.43 -10.60
N PHE A 122 -15.58 19.01 -10.70
CA PHE A 122 -15.93 17.59 -10.91
C PHE A 122 -15.34 17.01 -12.19
N VAL A 123 -15.38 17.75 -13.29
CA VAL A 123 -14.81 17.33 -14.59
C VAL A 123 -13.29 17.23 -14.48
N VAL A 124 -12.64 18.17 -13.80
CA VAL A 124 -11.20 18.14 -13.57
C VAL A 124 -10.80 16.93 -12.73
N ILE A 125 -11.57 16.59 -11.69
CA ILE A 125 -11.36 15.38 -10.89
C ILE A 125 -11.48 14.13 -11.78
N LEU A 126 -12.50 14.05 -12.60
CA LEU A 126 -12.69 12.91 -13.51
C LEU A 126 -11.53 12.76 -14.51
N ILE A 127 -11.06 13.89 -15.09
CA ILE A 127 -9.90 13.89 -16.00
C ILE A 127 -8.66 13.38 -15.27
N GLY A 128 -8.40 13.83 -14.04
CA GLY A 128 -7.28 13.37 -13.23
C GLY A 128 -7.32 11.86 -12.94
N LEU A 129 -8.51 11.34 -12.58
CA LEU A 129 -8.70 9.90 -12.32
C LEU A 129 -8.50 9.07 -13.61
N LEU A 130 -9.05 9.51 -14.73
CA LEU A 130 -8.87 8.85 -16.02
C LEU A 130 -7.42 8.87 -16.48
N LEU A 131 -6.69 9.97 -16.22
CA LEU A 131 -5.27 10.06 -16.52
C LEU A 131 -4.46 9.03 -15.72
N GLY A 132 -4.70 8.90 -14.42
CA GLY A 132 -4.01 7.89 -13.61
C GLY A 132 -4.36 6.46 -14.02
N ALA A 133 -5.63 6.19 -14.30
CA ALA A 133 -6.06 4.90 -14.85
C ALA A 133 -5.40 4.59 -16.21
N PHE A 134 -5.25 5.60 -17.08
CA PHE A 134 -4.57 5.49 -18.37
C PHE A 134 -3.08 5.17 -18.19
N VAL A 135 -2.39 5.84 -17.28
CA VAL A 135 -0.97 5.54 -17.00
C VAL A 135 -0.83 4.12 -16.42
N GLY A 136 -1.74 3.70 -15.55
CA GLY A 136 -1.79 2.32 -15.07
C GLY A 136 -2.07 1.32 -16.18
N TYR A 137 -3.00 1.61 -17.10
CA TYR A 137 -3.25 0.80 -18.29
C TYR A 137 -1.99 0.68 -19.17
N PHE A 138 -1.27 1.78 -19.38
CA PHE A 138 -0.01 1.79 -20.11
C PHE A 138 1.03 0.85 -19.47
N ASN A 139 1.23 0.92 -18.15
CA ASN A 139 2.07 -0.05 -17.43
C ASN A 139 1.60 -1.49 -17.63
N GLY A 140 0.30 -1.73 -17.51
CA GLY A 140 -0.28 -3.04 -17.74
C GLY A 140 0.02 -3.60 -19.13
N ILE A 141 -0.04 -2.77 -20.19
CA ILE A 141 0.32 -3.15 -21.56
C ILE A 141 1.80 -3.47 -21.69
N LEU A 142 2.70 -2.62 -21.18
CA LEU A 142 4.15 -2.86 -21.21
C LEU A 142 4.49 -4.22 -20.60
N ILE A 143 3.88 -4.53 -19.46
CA ILE A 143 4.15 -5.76 -18.72
C ILE A 143 3.57 -7.00 -19.41
N THR A 144 2.34 -6.92 -19.92
CA THR A 144 1.62 -8.10 -20.38
C THR A 144 1.73 -8.36 -21.88
N LYS A 145 1.85 -7.31 -22.70
CA LYS A 145 1.94 -7.42 -24.17
C LYS A 145 3.37 -7.35 -24.67
N LEU A 146 4.20 -6.52 -24.04
CA LEU A 146 5.60 -6.36 -24.42
C LEU A 146 6.55 -7.17 -23.52
N ASN A 147 6.02 -7.91 -22.54
CA ASN A 147 6.77 -8.75 -21.61
C ASN A 147 7.91 -8.01 -20.88
N VAL A 148 7.74 -6.70 -20.65
CA VAL A 148 8.69 -5.92 -19.85
C VAL A 148 8.49 -6.28 -18.37
N THR A 149 9.59 -6.48 -17.64
CA THR A 149 9.47 -6.76 -16.20
C THR A 149 8.78 -5.61 -15.46
N PRO A 150 7.89 -5.87 -14.48
CA PRO A 150 7.13 -4.85 -13.77
C PRO A 150 7.99 -3.70 -13.22
N PHE A 151 9.12 -4.04 -12.62
CA PHE A 151 10.06 -3.07 -12.06
C PHE A 151 10.58 -2.08 -13.13
N ILE A 152 11.03 -2.59 -14.30
CA ILE A 152 11.57 -1.74 -15.38
C ILE A 152 10.46 -0.90 -16.03
N ALA A 153 9.29 -1.50 -16.29
CA ALA A 153 8.16 -0.79 -16.89
C ALA A 153 7.72 0.40 -16.02
N THR A 154 7.51 0.14 -14.73
CA THR A 154 7.02 1.17 -13.79
C THR A 154 8.10 2.19 -13.43
N LEU A 155 9.38 1.81 -13.41
CA LEU A 155 10.50 2.74 -13.26
C LEU A 155 10.58 3.71 -14.45
N GLY A 156 10.47 3.20 -15.68
CA GLY A 156 10.40 4.04 -16.88
C GLY A 156 9.22 5.01 -16.83
N THR A 157 8.04 4.51 -16.46
CA THR A 157 6.85 5.34 -16.32
C THR A 157 6.98 6.37 -15.19
N LEU A 158 7.66 6.04 -14.08
CA LEU A 158 7.98 7.00 -13.01
C LEU A 158 8.69 8.23 -13.57
N TYR A 159 9.75 8.02 -14.36
CA TYR A 159 10.48 9.14 -14.94
C TYR A 159 9.67 9.90 -15.99
N MET A 160 8.93 9.18 -16.86
CA MET A 160 8.06 9.83 -17.85
C MET A 160 6.97 10.68 -17.19
N ALA A 161 6.23 10.13 -16.24
CA ALA A 161 5.16 10.85 -15.54
C ALA A 161 5.72 12.05 -14.75
N ARG A 162 6.86 11.90 -14.09
CA ARG A 162 7.54 13.01 -13.39
C ARG A 162 8.00 14.09 -14.37
N GLY A 163 8.57 13.71 -15.50
CA GLY A 163 8.97 14.62 -16.56
C GLY A 163 7.78 15.42 -17.12
N PHE A 164 6.66 14.73 -17.42
CA PHE A 164 5.45 15.42 -17.89
C PHE A 164 4.85 16.36 -16.82
N ALA A 165 4.89 15.99 -15.55
CA ALA A 165 4.48 16.87 -14.45
C ALA A 165 5.31 18.18 -14.41
N GLN A 166 6.64 18.08 -14.63
CA GLN A 166 7.54 19.23 -14.70
C GLN A 166 7.33 20.08 -15.96
N ILE A 167 7.19 19.44 -17.14
CA ILE A 167 6.96 20.13 -18.42
C ILE A 167 5.67 20.96 -18.36
N ARG A 168 4.60 20.45 -17.68
CA ARG A 168 3.28 21.13 -17.63
C ARG A 168 3.36 22.57 -17.11
N SER A 169 4.33 22.90 -16.27
CA SER A 169 4.49 24.23 -15.65
C SER A 169 5.91 24.78 -15.73
N ASN A 170 6.80 24.19 -16.54
CA ASN A 170 8.23 24.50 -16.53
C ASN A 170 8.85 24.41 -15.11
N GLY A 171 8.43 23.40 -14.33
CA GLY A 171 8.91 23.17 -12.96
C GLY A 171 8.26 24.04 -11.89
N ASN A 172 7.36 24.95 -12.24
CA ASN A 172 6.69 25.85 -11.30
C ASN A 172 5.48 25.18 -10.62
N THR A 173 5.04 25.78 -9.52
CA THR A 173 3.82 25.39 -8.80
C THR A 173 2.61 26.12 -9.36
N PHE A 174 1.47 25.46 -9.49
CA PHE A 174 0.18 26.11 -9.67
C PHE A 174 -0.41 26.44 -8.28
N PRO A 175 -0.46 27.71 -7.88
CA PRO A 175 -1.06 28.12 -6.61
C PRO A 175 -2.57 28.38 -6.76
N ASN A 176 -3.26 28.55 -5.63
CA ASN A 176 -4.64 29.06 -5.54
C ASN A 176 -5.65 28.23 -6.34
N LEU A 177 -5.71 26.93 -6.07
CA LEU A 177 -6.62 26.00 -6.75
C LEU A 177 -8.08 26.05 -6.23
N SER A 178 -8.48 27.14 -5.56
CA SER A 178 -9.89 27.37 -5.15
C SER A 178 -10.82 27.62 -6.34
N GLY A 179 -10.26 27.96 -7.51
CA GLY A 179 -11.02 28.32 -8.69
C GLY A 179 -11.59 29.75 -8.66
N ASN A 180 -12.39 30.07 -9.66
CA ASN A 180 -13.05 31.37 -9.83
C ASN A 180 -14.55 31.16 -10.05
N PRO A 181 -15.44 31.77 -9.24
CA PRO A 181 -16.89 31.64 -9.42
C PRO A 181 -17.38 32.07 -10.80
N VAL A 182 -16.75 33.09 -11.40
CA VAL A 182 -17.10 33.58 -12.75
C VAL A 182 -16.83 32.52 -13.82
N LEU A 183 -15.81 31.66 -13.61
CA LEU A 183 -15.43 30.60 -14.54
C LEU A 183 -16.12 29.25 -14.21
N ASN A 184 -16.95 29.23 -13.15
CA ASN A 184 -17.66 28.05 -12.66
C ASN A 184 -16.74 26.83 -12.41
N ASN A 185 -15.51 27.07 -11.94
CA ASN A 185 -14.50 26.06 -11.67
C ASN A 185 -14.10 25.94 -10.18
N THR A 186 -14.96 26.42 -9.27
CA THR A 186 -14.82 26.32 -7.81
C THR A 186 -15.21 24.94 -7.27
N GLY A 187 -14.86 24.68 -6.00
CA GLY A 187 -15.27 23.45 -5.29
C GLY A 187 -14.21 22.35 -5.31
N PHE A 188 -13.08 22.55 -5.98
CA PHE A 188 -11.98 21.57 -5.96
C PHE A 188 -11.39 21.40 -4.55
N GLU A 189 -11.35 22.47 -3.75
CA GLU A 189 -10.87 22.50 -2.36
C GLU A 189 -11.66 21.57 -1.43
N ILE A 190 -12.88 21.22 -1.78
CA ILE A 190 -13.74 20.35 -0.96
C ILE A 190 -13.17 18.94 -0.85
N LEU A 191 -12.50 18.45 -1.91
CA LEU A 191 -12.01 17.07 -1.97
C LEU A 191 -10.96 16.77 -0.88
N GLY A 192 -10.04 17.70 -0.61
CA GLY A 192 -8.96 17.54 0.37
C GLY A 192 -9.19 18.29 1.68
N GLY A 193 -9.84 19.46 1.61
CA GLY A 193 -10.11 20.36 2.76
C GLY A 193 -11.48 20.24 3.38
N GLY A 194 -12.47 19.68 2.64
CA GLY A 194 -13.85 19.56 3.10
C GLY A 194 -14.04 18.59 4.27
N ARG A 195 -15.15 18.78 4.99
CA ARG A 195 -15.58 17.87 6.09
C ARG A 195 -17.02 17.42 5.88
N LEU A 196 -17.29 16.16 6.13
CA LEU A 196 -18.62 15.57 6.16
C LEU A 196 -18.87 15.00 7.55
N LEU A 197 -19.92 15.41 8.24
CA LEU A 197 -20.21 15.02 9.63
C LEU A 197 -19.05 15.29 10.61
N GLY A 198 -18.30 16.39 10.39
CA GLY A 198 -17.14 16.73 11.21
C GLY A 198 -15.84 15.99 10.85
N VAL A 199 -15.91 14.93 10.03
CA VAL A 199 -14.75 14.12 9.60
C VAL A 199 -14.25 14.58 8.23
N PRO A 200 -12.92 14.72 8.01
CA PRO A 200 -12.35 15.08 6.71
C PRO A 200 -12.77 14.15 5.58
N ILE A 201 -13.09 14.71 4.42
CA ILE A 201 -13.52 13.94 3.23
C ILE A 201 -12.49 12.87 2.81
N PRO A 202 -11.17 13.08 2.86
CA PRO A 202 -10.19 12.04 2.53
C PRO A 202 -10.35 10.74 3.33
N ILE A 203 -10.81 10.82 4.59
CA ILE A 203 -11.07 9.63 5.43
C ILE A 203 -12.26 8.83 4.89
N TRP A 204 -13.32 9.51 4.45
CA TRP A 204 -14.48 8.87 3.83
C TRP A 204 -14.11 8.21 2.50
N ILE A 205 -13.28 8.88 1.69
CA ILE A 205 -12.78 8.32 0.43
C ILE A 205 -11.93 7.08 0.72
N MET A 206 -11.00 7.14 1.68
CA MET A 206 -10.21 5.98 2.11
C MET A 206 -11.13 4.81 2.53
N MET A 207 -12.15 5.08 3.33
CA MET A 207 -13.09 4.06 3.79
C MET A 207 -13.86 3.44 2.61
N ALA A 208 -14.29 4.24 1.65
CA ALA A 208 -14.96 3.75 0.44
C ALA A 208 -14.02 2.85 -0.39
N PHE A 209 -12.78 3.28 -0.62
CA PHE A 209 -11.76 2.49 -1.31
C PHE A 209 -11.45 1.19 -0.57
N PHE A 210 -11.31 1.25 0.74
CA PHE A 210 -11.09 0.08 1.59
C PHE A 210 -12.22 -0.94 1.47
N LEU A 211 -13.47 -0.52 1.69
CA LEU A 211 -14.62 -1.42 1.63
C LEU A 211 -14.78 -2.05 0.24
N LEU A 212 -14.65 -1.23 -0.81
CA LEU A 212 -14.70 -1.69 -2.20
C LEU A 212 -13.58 -2.70 -2.49
N ALA A 213 -12.34 -2.39 -2.10
CA ALA A 213 -11.21 -3.26 -2.32
C ALA A 213 -11.30 -4.58 -1.56
N VAL A 214 -11.78 -4.56 -0.30
CA VAL A 214 -12.04 -5.79 0.48
C VAL A 214 -13.11 -6.63 -0.20
N TYR A 215 -14.19 -6.01 -0.67
CA TYR A 215 -15.23 -6.72 -1.41
C TYR A 215 -14.68 -7.34 -2.70
N VAL A 216 -13.96 -6.56 -3.51
CA VAL A 216 -13.35 -7.02 -4.76
C VAL A 216 -12.36 -8.16 -4.52
N ALA A 217 -11.46 -8.01 -3.54
CA ALA A 217 -10.45 -9.02 -3.24
C ALA A 217 -11.03 -10.33 -2.69
N SER A 218 -12.11 -10.25 -1.86
CA SER A 218 -12.62 -11.42 -1.13
C SER A 218 -13.84 -12.08 -1.78
N LYS A 219 -14.68 -11.32 -2.51
CA LYS A 219 -15.99 -11.78 -2.99
C LYS A 219 -16.09 -11.93 -4.51
N THR A 220 -15.15 -11.37 -5.30
CA THR A 220 -15.25 -11.41 -6.77
C THR A 220 -14.31 -12.44 -7.40
N PRO A 221 -14.59 -12.89 -8.64
CA PRO A 221 -13.66 -13.70 -9.42
C PRO A 221 -12.31 -12.99 -9.64
N PHE A 222 -12.33 -11.67 -9.84
CA PHE A 222 -11.12 -10.87 -10.02
C PHE A 222 -10.14 -11.01 -8.85
N GLY A 223 -10.64 -10.90 -7.60
CA GLY A 223 -9.82 -11.11 -6.41
C GLY A 223 -9.23 -12.50 -6.37
N ARG A 224 -10.04 -13.57 -6.59
CA ARG A 224 -9.54 -14.95 -6.63
C ARG A 224 -8.47 -15.16 -7.69
N HIS A 225 -8.66 -14.59 -8.89
CA HIS A 225 -7.67 -14.66 -9.96
C HIS A 225 -6.37 -13.95 -9.59
N THR A 226 -6.46 -12.77 -8.93
CA THR A 226 -5.28 -12.01 -8.45
C THR A 226 -4.42 -12.85 -7.49
N TYR A 227 -5.04 -13.51 -6.50
CA TYR A 227 -4.33 -14.40 -5.58
C TYR A 227 -3.76 -15.64 -6.29
N ALA A 228 -4.50 -16.26 -7.22
CA ALA A 228 -4.05 -17.42 -7.97
C ALA A 228 -2.83 -17.11 -8.85
N ILE A 229 -2.84 -15.97 -9.56
CA ILE A 229 -1.72 -15.49 -10.38
C ILE A 229 -0.47 -15.31 -9.53
N GLY A 230 -0.59 -14.64 -8.37
CA GLY A 230 0.54 -14.44 -7.48
C GLY A 230 1.06 -15.71 -6.82
N GLY A 231 0.23 -16.74 -6.70
CA GLY A 231 0.65 -18.05 -6.21
C GLY A 231 1.50 -18.82 -7.23
N ASN A 232 1.03 -18.90 -8.47
CA ASN A 232 1.77 -19.46 -9.59
C ASN A 232 1.14 -18.99 -10.92
N ASP A 233 1.80 -18.06 -11.57
CA ASP A 233 1.35 -17.44 -12.84
C ASP A 233 1.11 -18.47 -13.95
N ARG A 234 2.04 -19.43 -14.08
CA ARG A 234 1.95 -20.48 -15.10
C ARG A 234 0.79 -21.46 -14.85
N ALA A 235 0.60 -21.88 -13.59
CA ALA A 235 -0.51 -22.75 -13.22
C ALA A 235 -1.86 -22.03 -13.38
N ALA A 236 -1.95 -20.76 -13.03
CA ALA A 236 -3.14 -19.95 -13.24
C ALA A 236 -3.51 -19.86 -14.73
N GLN A 237 -2.53 -19.64 -15.61
CA GLN A 237 -2.74 -19.61 -17.06
C GLN A 237 -3.24 -20.94 -17.60
N LEU A 238 -2.65 -22.05 -17.16
CA LEU A 238 -3.06 -23.41 -17.56
C LEU A 238 -4.48 -23.77 -17.06
N SER A 239 -4.90 -23.16 -15.95
CA SER A 239 -6.27 -23.30 -15.41
C SER A 239 -7.30 -22.39 -16.10
N GLY A 240 -6.93 -21.70 -17.20
CA GLY A 240 -7.83 -20.85 -17.97
C GLY A 240 -8.04 -19.44 -17.43
N ILE A 241 -7.27 -19.00 -16.43
CA ILE A 241 -7.35 -17.64 -15.92
C ILE A 241 -6.75 -16.67 -16.96
N PRO A 242 -7.46 -15.58 -17.32
CA PRO A 242 -6.97 -14.59 -18.28
C PRO A 242 -5.93 -13.65 -17.65
N VAL A 243 -4.72 -14.20 -17.35
CA VAL A 243 -3.65 -13.55 -16.58
C VAL A 243 -3.35 -12.14 -17.07
N ASN A 244 -3.18 -11.94 -18.37
CA ASN A 244 -2.84 -10.64 -18.94
C ASN A 244 -3.93 -9.59 -18.67
N ARG A 245 -5.21 -9.96 -18.79
CA ARG A 245 -6.31 -9.05 -18.48
C ARG A 245 -6.34 -8.67 -17.02
N VAL A 246 -6.16 -9.65 -16.12
CA VAL A 246 -6.14 -9.39 -14.68
C VAL A 246 -4.98 -8.47 -14.32
N LYS A 247 -3.77 -8.71 -14.82
CA LYS A 247 -2.62 -7.83 -14.58
C LYS A 247 -2.86 -6.41 -15.09
N ILE A 248 -3.41 -6.22 -16.29
CA ILE A 248 -3.76 -4.88 -16.80
C ILE A 248 -4.72 -4.15 -15.84
N PHE A 249 -5.80 -4.82 -15.40
CA PHE A 249 -6.75 -4.21 -14.48
C PHE A 249 -6.13 -3.87 -13.12
N VAL A 250 -5.22 -4.70 -12.62
CA VAL A 250 -4.47 -4.44 -11.37
C VAL A 250 -3.68 -3.13 -11.47
N TYR A 251 -2.96 -2.90 -12.57
CA TYR A 251 -2.22 -1.64 -12.77
C TYR A 251 -3.15 -0.44 -13.01
N ILE A 252 -4.30 -0.61 -13.67
CA ILE A 252 -5.33 0.43 -13.79
C ILE A 252 -5.81 0.85 -12.39
N ILE A 253 -6.11 -0.11 -11.51
CA ILE A 253 -6.53 0.17 -10.13
C ILE A 253 -5.42 0.92 -9.38
N SER A 254 -4.16 0.51 -9.53
CA SER A 254 -3.01 1.17 -8.91
C SER A 254 -2.91 2.64 -9.35
N GLY A 255 -2.93 2.90 -10.66
CA GLY A 255 -2.89 4.25 -11.22
C GLY A 255 -4.08 5.12 -10.81
N PHE A 256 -5.29 4.53 -10.75
CA PHE A 256 -6.50 5.21 -10.29
C PHE A 256 -6.41 5.61 -8.81
N CYS A 257 -5.91 4.72 -7.95
CA CYS A 257 -5.67 5.02 -6.53
C CYS A 257 -4.62 6.12 -6.36
N ALA A 258 -3.53 6.07 -7.14
CA ALA A 258 -2.49 7.10 -7.13
C ALA A 258 -3.03 8.46 -7.58
N ALA A 259 -3.87 8.49 -8.62
CA ALA A 259 -4.52 9.70 -9.09
C ALA A 259 -5.43 10.33 -8.03
N MET A 260 -6.25 9.51 -7.36
CA MET A 260 -7.11 10.00 -6.27
C MET A 260 -6.26 10.65 -5.15
N ALA A 261 -5.16 10.04 -4.76
CA ALA A 261 -4.24 10.62 -3.78
C ALA A 261 -3.66 11.96 -4.25
N GLY A 262 -3.27 12.07 -5.53
CA GLY A 262 -2.75 13.31 -6.12
C GLY A 262 -3.77 14.45 -6.12
N LEU A 263 -5.02 14.13 -6.47
CA LEU A 263 -6.13 15.08 -6.43
C LEU A 263 -6.44 15.54 -5.00
N ILE A 264 -6.44 14.63 -4.03
CA ILE A 264 -6.66 14.98 -2.61
C ILE A 264 -5.55 15.90 -2.12
N ILE A 265 -4.27 15.61 -2.42
CA ILE A 265 -3.14 16.44 -1.98
C ILE A 265 -3.21 17.84 -2.62
N ALA A 266 -3.44 17.94 -3.94
CA ALA A 266 -3.54 19.22 -4.63
C ALA A 266 -4.72 20.06 -4.09
N SER A 267 -5.84 19.41 -3.81
CA SER A 267 -7.01 20.04 -3.20
C SER A 267 -6.75 20.50 -1.77
N GLU A 268 -6.08 19.71 -0.96
CA GLU A 268 -5.75 20.01 0.43
C GLU A 268 -4.79 21.20 0.54
N LEU A 269 -3.72 21.18 -0.26
CA LEU A 269 -2.71 22.25 -0.27
C LEU A 269 -3.16 23.48 -1.06
N GLN A 270 -4.27 23.38 -1.79
CA GLN A 270 -4.72 24.37 -2.79
C GLN A 270 -3.57 24.81 -3.73
N ALA A 271 -2.67 23.87 -3.99
CA ALA A 271 -1.52 24.04 -4.85
C ALA A 271 -1.09 22.73 -5.47
N ALA A 272 -0.62 22.76 -6.70
CA ALA A 272 -0.03 21.61 -7.37
C ALA A 272 1.46 21.86 -7.63
N HIS A 273 2.30 20.99 -7.07
CA HIS A 273 3.75 21.03 -7.21
C HIS A 273 4.25 19.80 -7.95
N PRO A 274 5.18 19.93 -8.93
CA PRO A 274 5.62 18.78 -9.75
C PRO A 274 6.38 17.69 -8.96
N ALA A 275 6.93 18.01 -7.79
CA ALA A 275 7.57 17.04 -6.89
C ALA A 275 6.59 16.36 -5.92
N THR A 276 5.29 16.70 -5.96
CA THR A 276 4.27 16.03 -5.13
C THR A 276 4.33 14.51 -5.34
N GLY A 277 4.17 13.76 -4.27
CA GLY A 277 4.20 12.29 -4.30
C GLY A 277 5.60 11.67 -4.40
N THR A 278 6.69 12.43 -4.25
CA THR A 278 8.04 11.86 -4.21
C THR A 278 8.17 10.90 -3.02
N SER A 279 8.67 9.69 -3.27
CA SER A 279 8.83 8.58 -2.30
C SER A 279 7.51 7.97 -1.79
N TYR A 280 6.34 8.32 -2.35
CA TYR A 280 5.07 7.70 -1.95
C TYR A 280 4.97 6.25 -2.39
N GLU A 281 5.65 5.87 -3.48
CA GLU A 281 5.81 4.48 -3.91
C GLU A 281 6.46 3.63 -2.82
N LEU A 282 7.52 4.14 -2.17
CA LEU A 282 8.22 3.44 -1.09
C LEU A 282 7.35 3.34 0.17
N ASN A 283 6.62 4.41 0.52
CA ASN A 283 5.70 4.40 1.64
C ASN A 283 4.56 3.39 1.42
N ALA A 284 4.02 3.31 0.20
CA ALA A 284 2.96 2.36 -0.15
C ALA A 284 3.46 0.91 -0.09
N ILE A 285 4.64 0.62 -0.65
CA ILE A 285 5.26 -0.71 -0.57
C ILE A 285 5.48 -1.08 0.90
N ALA A 286 6.06 -0.17 1.70
CA ALA A 286 6.27 -0.38 3.12
C ALA A 286 4.97 -0.70 3.87
N ALA A 287 3.90 0.07 3.62
CA ALA A 287 2.60 -0.16 4.22
C ALA A 287 2.05 -1.55 3.87
N VAL A 288 2.16 -1.97 2.61
CA VAL A 288 1.67 -3.26 2.13
C VAL A 288 2.47 -4.43 2.73
N VAL A 289 3.80 -4.31 2.80
CA VAL A 289 4.68 -5.34 3.38
C VAL A 289 4.52 -5.43 4.90
N LEU A 290 4.53 -4.29 5.60
CA LEU A 290 4.22 -4.23 7.04
C LEU A 290 2.84 -4.84 7.34
N GLY A 291 1.88 -4.62 6.44
CA GLY A 291 0.55 -5.20 6.50
C GLY A 291 0.51 -6.73 6.31
N GLY A 292 1.64 -7.36 5.98
CA GLY A 292 1.78 -8.81 5.84
C GLY A 292 1.47 -9.34 4.44
N THR A 293 1.46 -8.49 3.43
CA THR A 293 1.38 -8.91 2.03
C THR A 293 2.78 -9.29 1.53
N SER A 294 2.92 -10.50 0.98
CA SER A 294 4.18 -11.05 0.50
C SER A 294 4.60 -10.40 -0.83
N LEU A 295 5.84 -9.92 -0.92
CA LEU A 295 6.43 -9.42 -2.17
C LEU A 295 6.55 -10.50 -3.26
N ALA A 296 6.56 -11.77 -2.89
CA ALA A 296 6.53 -12.88 -3.84
C ALA A 296 5.15 -13.09 -4.47
N GLY A 297 4.11 -12.39 -4.01
CA GLY A 297 2.73 -12.52 -4.47
C GLY A 297 1.92 -13.64 -3.77
N GLY A 298 0.65 -13.74 -4.13
CA GLY A 298 -0.27 -14.80 -3.73
C GLY A 298 -0.73 -14.81 -2.26
N ARG A 299 -0.18 -13.94 -1.40
CA ARG A 299 -0.51 -13.87 0.03
C ARG A 299 -0.55 -12.43 0.51
N GLY A 300 -1.59 -12.08 1.23
CA GLY A 300 -1.77 -10.74 1.81
C GLY A 300 -3.24 -10.40 1.99
N SER A 301 -3.51 -9.19 2.49
CA SER A 301 -4.88 -8.69 2.66
C SER A 301 -4.93 -7.17 2.58
N ILE A 302 -6.02 -6.65 2.02
CA ILE A 302 -6.29 -5.20 1.98
C ILE A 302 -6.33 -4.61 3.40
N ALA A 303 -6.97 -5.30 4.34
CA ALA A 303 -7.05 -4.83 5.73
C ALA A 303 -5.66 -4.74 6.39
N GLY A 304 -4.79 -5.72 6.12
CA GLY A 304 -3.40 -5.67 6.58
C GLY A 304 -2.67 -4.45 6.02
N SER A 305 -2.78 -4.19 4.72
CA SER A 305 -2.12 -3.04 4.07
C SER A 305 -2.60 -1.70 4.62
N ILE A 306 -3.89 -1.56 4.93
CA ILE A 306 -4.43 -0.37 5.62
C ILE A 306 -3.80 -0.22 7.00
N LEU A 307 -3.73 -1.30 7.80
CA LEU A 307 -3.05 -1.25 9.10
C LEU A 307 -1.57 -0.86 8.95
N GLY A 308 -0.89 -1.37 7.92
CA GLY A 308 0.48 -0.95 7.60
C GLY A 308 0.59 0.53 7.23
N ALA A 309 -0.38 1.07 6.49
CA ALA A 309 -0.44 2.51 6.20
C ALA A 309 -0.62 3.35 7.47
N PHE A 310 -1.43 2.88 8.43
CA PHE A 310 -1.53 3.50 9.75
C PHE A 310 -0.20 3.45 10.51
N VAL A 311 0.54 2.35 10.47
CA VAL A 311 1.87 2.26 11.11
C VAL A 311 2.83 3.30 10.53
N ILE A 312 2.94 3.39 9.19
CA ILE A 312 3.84 4.35 8.53
C ILE A 312 3.39 5.79 8.78
N GLY A 313 2.09 6.08 8.74
CA GLY A 313 1.55 7.42 8.98
C GLY A 313 1.75 7.85 10.43
N PHE A 314 1.37 7.02 11.39
CA PHE A 314 1.51 7.30 12.82
C PHE A 314 2.98 7.47 13.23
N LEU A 315 3.88 6.65 12.66
CA LEU A 315 5.31 6.86 12.83
C LEU A 315 5.75 8.23 12.29
N SER A 316 5.32 8.59 11.07
CA SER A 316 5.70 9.86 10.44
C SER A 316 5.22 11.06 11.24
N ASP A 317 3.93 11.09 11.59
CA ASP A 317 3.34 12.20 12.34
C ASP A 317 3.88 12.26 13.77
N GLY A 318 4.16 11.11 14.41
CA GLY A 318 4.83 11.07 15.71
C GLY A 318 6.22 11.70 15.68
N LEU A 319 7.01 11.40 14.65
CA LEU A 319 8.34 12.01 14.47
C LEU A 319 8.25 13.54 14.20
N VAL A 320 7.22 13.98 13.45
CA VAL A 320 6.96 15.42 13.23
C VAL A 320 6.65 16.12 14.55
N ILE A 321 5.75 15.56 15.37
CA ILE A 321 5.36 16.14 16.68
C ILE A 321 6.56 16.24 17.63
N LEU A 322 7.50 15.29 17.55
CA LEU A 322 8.74 15.32 18.33
C LEU A 322 9.80 16.28 17.77
N GLY A 323 9.51 17.01 16.70
CA GLY A 323 10.45 17.94 16.07
C GLY A 323 11.61 17.26 15.35
N VAL A 324 11.50 15.97 15.02
CA VAL A 324 12.53 15.24 14.27
C VAL A 324 12.61 15.80 12.85
N SER A 325 13.81 16.17 12.40
CA SER A 325 14.00 16.74 11.06
C SER A 325 13.55 15.77 9.96
N SER A 326 13.07 16.29 8.82
CA SER A 326 12.62 15.50 7.65
C SER A 326 13.70 14.55 7.14
N PHE A 327 14.97 14.90 7.28
CA PHE A 327 16.10 14.05 6.89
C PHE A 327 16.15 12.77 7.75
N TRP A 328 16.07 12.90 9.07
CA TRP A 328 16.03 11.77 9.99
C TRP A 328 14.75 10.95 9.85
N GLN A 329 13.61 11.58 9.58
CA GLN A 329 12.37 10.85 9.28
C GLN A 329 12.55 9.92 8.09
N THR A 330 13.26 10.37 7.03
CA THR A 330 13.54 9.53 5.85
C THR A 330 14.42 8.34 6.20
N VAL A 331 15.48 8.55 7.00
CA VAL A 331 16.36 7.46 7.48
C VAL A 331 15.57 6.43 8.31
N ILE A 332 14.78 6.91 9.27
CA ILE A 332 13.97 6.04 10.15
C ILE A 332 12.96 5.23 9.35
N LYS A 333 12.26 5.85 8.40
CA LYS A 333 11.32 5.14 7.49
C LYS A 333 12.04 4.05 6.71
N GLY A 334 13.21 4.36 6.13
CA GLY A 334 14.03 3.38 5.41
C GLY A 334 14.43 2.22 6.30
N ALA A 335 14.88 2.47 7.53
CA ALA A 335 15.22 1.43 8.50
C ALA A 335 14.01 0.55 8.84
N VAL A 336 12.84 1.14 9.06
CA VAL A 336 11.59 0.41 9.34
C VAL A 336 11.20 -0.50 8.17
N ILE A 337 11.36 -0.03 6.93
CA ILE A 337 11.10 -0.85 5.72
C ILE A 337 12.02 -2.06 5.68
N VAL A 338 13.33 -1.87 5.89
CA VAL A 338 14.31 -2.96 5.89
C VAL A 338 13.98 -3.99 6.98
N VAL A 339 13.71 -3.53 8.20
CA VAL A 339 13.33 -4.41 9.31
C VAL A 339 12.07 -5.19 8.99
N ALA A 340 11.06 -4.54 8.39
CA ALA A 340 9.81 -5.19 7.99
C ALA A 340 10.03 -6.31 6.99
N VAL A 341 10.87 -6.08 5.96
CA VAL A 341 11.19 -7.09 4.94
C VAL A 341 11.98 -8.25 5.54
N ILE A 342 12.94 -7.98 6.44
CA ILE A 342 13.69 -9.03 7.14
C ILE A 342 12.74 -9.90 7.98
N LEU A 343 11.82 -9.29 8.71
CA LEU A 343 10.85 -10.01 9.54
C LEU A 343 9.90 -10.86 8.68
N ASP A 344 9.48 -10.37 7.52
CA ASP A 344 8.64 -11.12 6.58
C ASP A 344 9.38 -12.34 6.02
N GLU A 345 10.63 -12.18 5.59
CA GLU A 345 11.46 -13.27 5.09
C GLU A 345 11.72 -14.34 6.18
N LEU A 346 12.02 -13.92 7.41
CA LEU A 346 12.19 -14.84 8.54
C LEU A 346 10.92 -15.63 8.81
N GLN A 347 9.76 -14.98 8.78
CA GLN A 347 8.47 -15.64 8.96
C GLN A 347 8.21 -16.68 7.87
N GLN A 348 8.47 -16.35 6.60
CA GLN A 348 8.31 -17.28 5.48
C GLN A 348 9.21 -18.50 5.63
N ARG A 349 10.48 -18.31 6.04
CA ARG A 349 11.41 -19.41 6.30
C ARG A 349 10.94 -20.32 7.43
N LEU A 350 10.42 -19.75 8.52
CA LEU A 350 9.87 -20.51 9.63
C LEU A 350 8.65 -21.35 9.20
N GLN A 351 7.73 -20.75 8.45
CA GLN A 351 6.54 -21.47 7.93
C GLN A 351 6.92 -22.61 7.00
N ARG A 352 7.88 -22.41 6.09
CA ARG A 352 8.39 -23.46 5.20
C ARG A 352 9.01 -24.64 5.99
N ARG A 353 9.82 -24.34 7.01
CA ARG A 353 10.41 -25.39 7.87
C ARG A 353 9.35 -26.19 8.61
N GLN A 354 8.33 -25.53 9.17
CA GLN A 354 7.22 -26.20 9.86
C GLN A 354 6.42 -27.10 8.92
N ALA A 355 6.14 -26.63 7.69
CA ALA A 355 5.44 -27.42 6.69
C ALA A 355 6.22 -28.70 6.32
N LEU A 356 7.55 -28.60 6.12
CA LEU A 356 8.40 -29.74 5.84
C LEU A 356 8.42 -30.74 7.00
N GLN A 357 8.54 -30.29 8.25
CA GLN A 357 8.50 -31.15 9.43
C GLN A 357 7.16 -31.91 9.55
N MET A 358 6.03 -31.25 9.30
CA MET A 358 4.72 -31.92 9.31
C MET A 358 4.59 -32.98 8.21
N MET A 359 5.17 -32.73 7.03
CA MET A 359 5.20 -33.73 5.94
C MET A 359 6.06 -34.94 6.31
N GLU A 360 7.25 -34.73 6.90
CA GLU A 360 8.14 -35.80 7.36
C GLU A 360 7.50 -36.63 8.48
N GLU A 361 6.82 -36.00 9.44
CA GLU A 361 6.08 -36.69 10.50
C GLU A 361 4.89 -37.48 9.95
N GLY A 362 4.18 -36.94 8.93
CA GLY A 362 3.09 -37.64 8.23
C GLY A 362 3.57 -38.92 7.52
N MET A 363 4.63 -38.76 6.71
CA MET A 363 5.24 -39.91 6.01
C MET A 363 5.77 -40.99 6.98
N ARG A 364 6.35 -40.58 8.10
CA ARG A 364 6.87 -41.49 9.12
C ARG A 364 5.76 -42.30 9.80
N LYS A 365 4.58 -41.69 10.01
CA LYS A 365 3.41 -42.36 10.56
C LYS A 365 2.81 -43.39 9.57
N GLU A 366 2.79 -43.07 8.26
CA GLU A 366 2.31 -43.95 7.21
C GLU A 366 3.24 -45.18 7.00
N VAL A 367 4.55 -45.02 7.21
CA VAL A 367 5.53 -46.11 7.09
C VAL A 367 5.48 -47.06 8.33
N ILE A 368 4.98 -46.59 9.47
CA ILE A 368 4.89 -47.37 10.72
C ILE A 368 3.52 -48.06 10.89
N ALA A 369 2.49 -47.59 10.15
CA ALA A 369 1.15 -48.20 10.13
C ALA A 369 1.06 -49.30 9.05
#